data_9778030c6ef4c396768f17d46f8e1d47
#
_entry.id   9778030c6ef4c396768f17d46f8e1d47
#
_cell.length_a   1.000
_cell.length_b   1.000
_cell.length_c   1.000
_cell.angle_alpha   90.00
_cell.angle_beta   90.00
_cell.angle_gamma   90.00
#
_symmetry.space_group_name_H-M   'P 1'
#
loop_
_entity.id
_entity.type
_entity.pdbx_description
1 polymer ?
#
loop_
_entity_poly.entity_id
_entity_poly.type
_entity_poly.pdbx_seq_one_letter_code
_entity_poly.pdbx_strand_id
1 'polypeptide(L)'
;KYLTDMVERAKNDYKTKNGVLVKDFNVKGNAEEAWLPYEVIYNDLTFDIEDLRGSYAIGGADLSSTTDLTCATLLVIKNGMRYVLQKYFIPSEGLEKKIQEDKIRYDLWKDDIVFCEGARVNYTDVTNWFIEMRDTYEIFPLWIGYDKWGAQYWVEEMEQNSFQMESVIQGAQTMSQPMKELEADLKNKKVNFNGMNILKWNLSNVTVKRDENDNIRPVKGRNQKARIDGVVSLIDAYVIFHKHHDDYINMQGSD
;
A
#
# COMPACT_ATOMS: atom_id res chain seq x y z
N LYS A 1 17.91 29.74 -17.71
CA LYS A 1 17.08 30.94 -17.38
C LYS A 1 15.60 30.54 -17.25
N TYR A 2 14.92 29.91 -18.25
CA TYR A 2 13.52 29.51 -18.16
C TYR A 2 13.23 28.59 -16.97
N LEU A 3 13.97 27.47 -16.85
CA LEU A 3 13.78 26.51 -15.74
C LEU A 3 14.04 27.14 -14.37
N THR A 4 15.02 28.01 -14.25
CA THR A 4 15.34 28.70 -12.99
C THR A 4 14.20 29.61 -12.56
N ASP A 5 13.64 30.38 -13.50
CA ASP A 5 12.53 31.31 -13.24
C ASP A 5 11.23 30.53 -12.89
N MET A 6 11.02 29.36 -13.53
CA MET A 6 9.87 28.48 -13.23
C MET A 6 9.99 27.82 -11.87
N VAL A 7 11.19 27.38 -11.47
CA VAL A 7 11.45 26.82 -10.14
C VAL A 7 11.22 27.86 -9.04
N GLU A 8 11.62 29.11 -9.25
CA GLU A 8 11.39 30.18 -8.27
C GLU A 8 9.89 30.51 -8.12
N ARG A 9 9.15 30.57 -9.23
CA ARG A 9 7.68 30.73 -9.17
C ARG A 9 6.99 29.54 -8.49
N ALA A 10 7.45 28.32 -8.75
CA ALA A 10 6.93 27.11 -8.14
C ALA A 10 7.16 27.01 -6.63
N LYS A 11 8.18 27.68 -6.07
CA LYS A 11 8.42 27.74 -4.62
C LYS A 11 7.30 28.47 -3.85
N ASN A 12 6.60 29.38 -4.50
CA ASN A 12 5.65 30.29 -3.86
C ASN A 12 4.17 29.98 -4.23
N ASP A 13 3.93 29.10 -5.18
CA ASP A 13 2.56 28.74 -5.61
C ASP A 13 2.44 27.25 -5.92
N TYR A 14 1.61 26.57 -5.13
CA TYR A 14 1.37 25.13 -5.23
C TYR A 14 0.86 24.66 -6.61
N LYS A 15 -0.03 25.43 -7.25
CA LYS A 15 -0.54 25.09 -8.59
C LYS A 15 0.55 25.20 -9.65
N THR A 16 1.36 26.25 -9.58
CA THR A 16 2.52 26.44 -10.46
C THR A 16 3.56 25.36 -10.23
N LYS A 17 3.82 24.95 -8.97
CA LYS A 17 4.74 23.87 -8.61
C LYS A 17 4.34 22.54 -9.27
N ASN A 18 3.09 22.14 -9.16
CA ASN A 18 2.60 20.92 -9.80
C ASN A 18 2.72 20.99 -11.33
N GLY A 19 2.39 22.12 -11.94
CA GLY A 19 2.53 22.33 -13.38
C GLY A 19 3.98 22.19 -13.88
N VAL A 20 4.94 22.74 -13.14
CA VAL A 20 6.37 22.67 -13.44
C VAL A 20 6.90 21.24 -13.26
N LEU A 21 6.56 20.57 -12.15
CA LEU A 21 6.95 19.19 -11.91
C LEU A 21 6.44 18.25 -13.00
N VAL A 22 5.20 18.44 -13.45
CA VAL A 22 4.60 17.61 -14.50
C VAL A 22 5.19 17.87 -15.87
N LYS A 23 5.27 19.16 -16.29
CA LYS A 23 5.66 19.53 -17.65
C LYS A 23 7.16 19.52 -17.88
N ASP A 24 7.92 20.05 -16.93
CA ASP A 24 9.33 20.33 -17.12
C ASP A 24 10.23 19.26 -16.50
N PHE A 25 9.75 18.54 -15.48
CA PHE A 25 10.50 17.47 -14.82
C PHE A 25 9.90 16.07 -15.05
N ASN A 26 8.85 15.96 -15.87
CA ASN A 26 8.16 14.71 -16.17
C ASN A 26 7.72 13.92 -14.91
N VAL A 27 7.55 14.62 -13.80
CA VAL A 27 6.97 14.06 -12.58
C VAL A 27 5.46 13.98 -12.79
N LYS A 28 4.87 12.81 -12.64
CA LYS A 28 3.41 12.68 -12.69
C LYS A 28 2.81 13.56 -11.58
N GLY A 29 2.26 14.71 -11.98
CA GLY A 29 1.55 15.58 -11.05
C GLY A 29 0.26 14.92 -10.62
N ASN A 30 -0.08 15.12 -9.36
CA ASN A 30 -1.37 14.73 -8.86
C ASN A 30 -2.46 15.50 -9.63
N ALA A 31 -3.45 14.79 -10.14
CA ALA A 31 -4.65 15.40 -10.70
C ALA A 31 -5.33 16.29 -9.64
N GLU A 32 -6.18 17.23 -10.05
CA GLU A 32 -6.97 18.09 -9.14
C GLU A 32 -7.78 17.29 -8.09
N GLU A 33 -7.96 15.99 -8.30
CA GLU A 33 -8.71 15.04 -7.45
C GLU A 33 -7.81 14.09 -6.64
N ALA A 34 -6.48 14.30 -6.61
CA ALA A 34 -5.58 13.40 -5.89
C ALA A 34 -5.84 13.43 -4.39
N TRP A 35 -5.78 12.24 -3.76
CA TRP A 35 -5.96 12.10 -2.32
C TRP A 35 -4.87 12.85 -1.53
N LEU A 36 -3.61 12.66 -1.91
CA LEU A 36 -2.47 13.20 -1.19
C LEU A 36 -1.61 14.12 -2.07
N PRO A 37 -1.08 15.22 -1.54
CA PRO A 37 -0.09 16.01 -2.23
C PRO A 37 1.25 15.24 -2.32
N TYR A 38 2.02 15.56 -3.35
CA TYR A 38 3.29 14.89 -3.64
C TYR A 38 4.28 14.90 -2.46
N GLU A 39 4.35 16.00 -1.74
CA GLU A 39 5.25 16.18 -0.58
C GLU A 39 4.92 15.23 0.58
N VAL A 40 3.69 14.77 0.66
CA VAL A 40 3.25 13.78 1.66
C VAL A 40 3.60 12.36 1.21
N ILE A 41 3.44 12.09 -0.09
CA ILE A 41 3.77 10.79 -0.69
C ILE A 41 5.30 10.58 -0.70
N TYR A 42 6.08 11.65 -0.97
CA TYR A 42 7.53 11.57 -1.06
C TYR A 42 8.14 11.54 0.34
N ASN A 43 8.42 10.33 0.79
CA ASN A 43 8.92 10.01 2.11
C ASN A 43 10.25 9.23 1.95
N ASP A 44 11.32 9.76 2.51
CA ASP A 44 12.68 9.19 2.44
C ASP A 44 13.06 8.43 3.72
N LEU A 45 12.10 8.15 4.59
CA LEU A 45 12.33 7.34 5.79
C LEU A 45 12.70 5.91 5.38
N THR A 46 13.72 5.37 6.04
CA THR A 46 14.18 4.00 5.86
C THR A 46 14.29 3.28 7.20
N PHE A 47 14.32 1.96 7.16
CA PHE A 47 14.56 1.10 8.31
C PHE A 47 15.22 -0.20 7.86
N ASP A 48 15.92 -0.87 8.77
CA ASP A 48 16.33 -2.26 8.58
C ASP A 48 15.19 -3.17 9.06
N ILE A 49 14.85 -4.20 8.29
CA ILE A 49 13.82 -5.17 8.66
C ILE A 49 14.17 -5.87 9.99
N GLU A 50 15.46 -6.05 10.29
CA GLU A 50 15.93 -6.63 11.54
C GLU A 50 15.56 -5.78 12.76
N ASP A 51 15.33 -4.47 12.62
CA ASP A 51 14.84 -3.60 13.69
C ASP A 51 13.40 -3.96 14.13
N LEU A 52 12.68 -4.72 13.29
CA LEU A 52 11.32 -5.16 13.55
C LEU A 52 11.23 -6.62 14.05
N ARG A 53 12.36 -7.32 14.19
CA ARG A 53 12.41 -8.69 14.70
C ARG A 53 11.75 -8.77 16.08
N GLY A 54 10.94 -9.82 16.30
CA GLY A 54 10.17 -10.02 17.51
C GLY A 54 8.89 -9.18 17.60
N SER A 55 8.59 -8.34 16.62
CA SER A 55 7.42 -7.46 16.67
C SER A 55 6.14 -8.17 16.22
N TYR A 56 5.03 -7.80 16.82
CA TYR A 56 3.70 -8.12 16.29
C TYR A 56 3.33 -7.18 15.14
N ALA A 57 2.54 -7.70 14.21
CA ALA A 57 2.08 -6.96 13.03
C ALA A 57 0.57 -7.16 12.79
N ILE A 58 -0.02 -6.25 12.05
CA ILE A 58 -1.34 -6.39 11.44
C ILE A 58 -1.16 -6.58 9.94
N GLY A 59 -1.82 -7.58 9.38
CA GLY A 59 -1.76 -7.86 7.94
C GLY A 59 -2.90 -7.20 7.17
N GLY A 60 -2.67 -6.97 5.88
CA GLY A 60 -3.69 -6.61 4.89
C GLY A 60 -3.36 -7.25 3.55
N ALA A 61 -4.37 -7.61 2.77
CA ALA A 61 -4.18 -8.19 1.45
C ALA A 61 -5.26 -7.74 0.47
N ASP A 62 -4.82 -7.22 -0.67
CA ASP A 62 -5.68 -6.94 -1.83
C ASP A 62 -5.32 -7.92 -2.96
N LEU A 63 -6.24 -8.86 -3.24
CA LEU A 63 -5.99 -9.97 -4.13
C LEU A 63 -6.59 -9.73 -5.51
N SER A 64 -5.78 -9.91 -6.54
CA SER A 64 -6.21 -9.92 -7.94
C SER A 64 -5.56 -11.09 -8.67
N SER A 65 -6.35 -11.82 -9.45
CA SER A 65 -5.82 -12.99 -10.15
C SER A 65 -5.12 -12.68 -11.47
N THR A 66 -5.46 -11.58 -12.16
CA THR A 66 -5.03 -11.37 -13.56
C THR A 66 -4.63 -9.95 -13.93
N THR A 67 -5.44 -8.96 -13.65
CA THR A 67 -5.30 -7.62 -14.29
C THR A 67 -4.64 -6.60 -13.38
N ASP A 68 -5.10 -6.52 -12.14
CA ASP A 68 -4.54 -5.62 -11.13
C ASP A 68 -3.32 -6.26 -10.45
N LEU A 69 -2.66 -5.53 -9.58
CA LEU A 69 -1.61 -6.09 -8.74
C LEU A 69 -2.24 -6.84 -7.58
N THR A 70 -1.64 -7.94 -7.16
CA THR A 70 -1.89 -8.46 -5.82
C THR A 70 -0.87 -7.84 -4.88
N CYS A 71 -1.32 -7.40 -3.72
CA CYS A 71 -0.43 -6.82 -2.70
C CYS A 71 -0.74 -7.41 -1.33
N ALA A 72 0.31 -7.81 -0.63
CA ALA A 72 0.28 -8.16 0.79
C ALA A 72 1.02 -7.09 1.60
N THR A 73 0.47 -6.75 2.76
CA THR A 73 0.98 -5.71 3.66
C THR A 73 1.13 -6.27 5.07
N LEU A 74 2.22 -5.89 5.76
CA LEU A 74 2.34 -5.95 7.21
C LEU A 74 2.53 -4.53 7.75
N LEU A 75 1.76 -4.18 8.75
CA LEU A 75 1.82 -2.94 9.50
C LEU A 75 2.33 -3.26 10.91
N VAL A 76 3.52 -2.77 11.23
CA VAL A 76 4.11 -2.85 12.59
C VAL A 76 4.07 -1.46 13.22
N ILE A 77 3.51 -1.35 14.43
CA ILE A 77 3.50 -0.10 15.17
C ILE A 77 4.51 -0.21 16.31
N LYS A 78 5.54 0.60 16.28
CA LYS A 78 6.63 0.58 17.27
C LYS A 78 7.11 2.01 17.54
N ASN A 79 7.20 2.39 18.80
CA ASN A 79 7.67 3.72 19.23
C ASN A 79 6.93 4.90 18.55
N GLY A 80 5.61 4.76 18.33
CA GLY A 80 4.78 5.79 17.70
C GLY A 80 4.93 5.90 16.17
N MET A 81 5.80 5.08 15.56
CA MET A 81 5.97 4.94 14.12
C MET A 81 5.18 3.74 13.61
N ARG A 82 4.75 3.83 12.37
CA ARG A 82 4.08 2.77 11.60
C ARG A 82 5.03 2.32 10.50
N TYR A 83 5.57 1.13 10.66
CA TYR A 83 6.44 0.51 9.67
C TYR A 83 5.60 -0.34 8.73
N VAL A 84 5.73 -0.11 7.44
CA VAL A 84 4.98 -0.79 6.40
C VAL A 84 5.92 -1.65 5.58
N LEU A 85 5.69 -2.95 5.63
CA LEU A 85 6.30 -3.94 4.76
C LEU A 85 5.28 -4.36 3.72
N GLN A 86 5.64 -4.33 2.45
CA GLN A 86 4.75 -4.79 1.38
C GLN A 86 5.50 -5.70 0.40
N LYS A 87 4.75 -6.62 -0.17
CA LYS A 87 5.19 -7.43 -1.30
C LYS A 87 4.08 -7.46 -2.34
N TYR A 88 4.48 -7.26 -3.58
CA TYR A 88 3.57 -7.26 -4.73
C TYR A 88 3.76 -8.55 -5.53
N PHE A 89 2.70 -8.99 -6.19
CA PHE A 89 2.71 -10.24 -6.95
C PHE A 89 2.11 -9.98 -8.33
N ILE A 90 2.83 -10.41 -9.37
CA ILE A 90 2.46 -10.21 -10.77
C ILE A 90 2.70 -11.52 -11.52
N PRO A 91 1.78 -11.97 -12.39
CA PRO A 91 2.06 -13.07 -13.30
C PRO A 91 3.27 -12.77 -14.19
N SER A 92 4.18 -13.72 -14.33
CA SER A 92 5.35 -13.58 -15.20
C SER A 92 4.97 -13.61 -16.68
N GLU A 93 3.95 -14.38 -17.02
CA GLU A 93 3.40 -14.43 -18.37
C GLU A 93 2.68 -13.11 -18.70
N GLY A 94 3.03 -12.48 -19.79
CA GLY A 94 2.44 -11.20 -20.20
C GLY A 94 3.01 -9.96 -19.50
N LEU A 95 4.10 -10.08 -18.72
CA LEU A 95 4.74 -8.97 -18.01
C LEU A 95 5.14 -7.83 -18.97
N GLU A 96 5.72 -8.14 -20.12
CA GLU A 96 6.11 -7.11 -21.11
C GLU A 96 4.91 -6.30 -21.60
N LYS A 97 3.79 -6.99 -21.88
CA LYS A 97 2.55 -6.35 -22.28
C LYS A 97 2.03 -5.44 -21.15
N LYS A 98 2.06 -5.91 -19.90
CA LYS A 98 1.65 -5.13 -18.72
C LYS A 98 2.53 -3.89 -18.53
N ILE A 99 3.85 -3.99 -18.70
CA ILE A 99 4.79 -2.87 -18.69
C ILE A 99 4.40 -1.82 -19.74
N GLN A 100 4.07 -2.25 -20.97
CA GLN A 100 3.67 -1.35 -22.04
C GLN A 100 2.30 -0.68 -21.76
N GLU A 101 1.34 -1.42 -21.23
CA GLU A 101 -0.01 -0.92 -20.94
C GLU A 101 -0.03 0.06 -19.77
N ASP A 102 0.63 -0.27 -18.68
CA ASP A 102 0.69 0.54 -17.47
C ASP A 102 1.75 1.66 -17.58
N LYS A 103 2.69 1.54 -18.54
CA LYS A 103 3.88 2.40 -18.73
C LYS A 103 4.77 2.44 -17.49
N ILE A 104 4.88 1.32 -16.82
CA ILE A 104 5.63 1.13 -15.58
C ILE A 104 6.63 0.00 -15.75
N ARG A 105 7.88 0.26 -15.41
CA ARG A 105 8.98 -0.69 -15.43
C ARG A 105 8.99 -1.53 -14.15
N TYR A 106 8.05 -2.48 -14.04
CA TYR A 106 7.94 -3.41 -12.91
C TYR A 106 9.22 -4.21 -12.69
N ASP A 107 9.94 -4.51 -13.75
CA ASP A 107 11.23 -5.21 -13.74
C ASP A 107 12.34 -4.47 -12.97
N LEU A 108 12.20 -3.15 -12.76
CA LEU A 108 13.11 -2.36 -11.91
C LEU A 108 12.79 -2.45 -10.42
N TRP A 109 11.66 -3.00 -10.05
CA TRP A 109 11.19 -3.14 -8.65
C TRP A 109 11.18 -4.61 -8.20
N LYS A 110 12.13 -5.40 -8.71
CA LYS A 110 12.23 -6.85 -8.46
C LYS A 110 12.37 -7.22 -6.97
N ASP A 111 12.88 -6.32 -6.14
CA ASP A 111 13.03 -6.57 -4.71
C ASP A 111 11.68 -6.44 -3.98
N ASP A 112 10.74 -5.67 -4.54
CA ASP A 112 9.40 -5.45 -4.01
C ASP A 112 8.35 -6.37 -4.66
N ILE A 113 8.69 -7.04 -5.77
CA ILE A 113 7.75 -7.81 -6.60
C ILE A 113 8.18 -9.26 -6.73
N VAL A 114 7.23 -10.17 -6.49
CA VAL A 114 7.32 -11.58 -6.87
C VAL A 114 6.68 -11.76 -8.26
N PHE A 115 7.46 -12.26 -9.21
CA PHE A 115 6.96 -12.64 -10.52
C PHE A 115 6.48 -14.10 -10.47
N CYS A 116 5.17 -14.29 -10.23
CA CYS A 116 4.55 -15.61 -10.12
C CYS A 116 4.62 -16.35 -11.45
N GLU A 117 4.91 -17.64 -11.44
CA GLU A 117 4.95 -18.46 -12.66
C GLU A 117 3.57 -18.59 -13.30
N GLY A 118 3.50 -18.41 -14.62
CA GLY A 118 2.28 -18.57 -15.42
C GLY A 118 1.50 -17.27 -15.64
N ALA A 119 0.22 -17.43 -16.03
CA ALA A 119 -0.67 -16.36 -16.48
C ALA A 119 -1.52 -15.72 -15.36
N ARG A 120 -1.44 -16.25 -14.14
CA ARG A 120 -2.19 -15.78 -12.97
C ARG A 120 -1.31 -15.72 -11.75
N VAL A 121 -1.67 -14.85 -10.80
CA VAL A 121 -1.03 -14.87 -9.49
C VAL A 121 -1.38 -16.18 -8.79
N ASN A 122 -0.35 -16.88 -8.34
CA ASN A 122 -0.51 -18.01 -7.43
C ASN A 122 -0.57 -17.47 -5.99
N TYR A 123 -1.71 -17.60 -5.34
CA TYR A 123 -1.88 -17.07 -3.98
C TYR A 123 -1.04 -17.82 -2.93
N THR A 124 -0.54 -19.01 -3.23
CA THR A 124 0.47 -19.68 -2.40
C THR A 124 1.76 -18.86 -2.28
N ASP A 125 2.12 -18.08 -3.32
CA ASP A 125 3.27 -17.16 -3.23
C ASP A 125 3.02 -16.05 -2.20
N VAL A 126 1.76 -15.60 -2.08
CA VAL A 126 1.35 -14.64 -1.04
C VAL A 126 1.45 -15.26 0.35
N THR A 127 0.94 -16.50 0.51
CA THR A 127 1.06 -17.28 1.75
C THR A 127 2.52 -17.45 2.16
N ASN A 128 3.38 -17.82 1.23
CA ASN A 128 4.81 -18.02 1.45
C ASN A 128 5.50 -16.75 1.96
N TRP A 129 5.11 -15.56 1.47
CA TRP A 129 5.64 -14.31 1.97
C TRP A 129 5.24 -14.07 3.44
N PHE A 130 4.00 -14.32 3.84
CA PHE A 130 3.59 -14.20 5.24
C PHE A 130 4.34 -15.20 6.13
N ILE A 131 4.55 -16.43 5.64
CA ILE A 131 5.35 -17.45 6.34
C ILE A 131 6.80 -16.99 6.49
N GLU A 132 7.41 -16.43 5.43
CA GLU A 132 8.78 -15.88 5.47
C GLU A 132 8.89 -14.75 6.53
N MET A 133 7.92 -13.83 6.57
CA MET A 133 7.93 -12.74 7.55
C MET A 133 7.86 -13.28 8.99
N ARG A 134 7.01 -14.29 9.23
CA ARG A 134 6.87 -14.92 10.55
C ARG A 134 8.08 -15.76 10.94
N ASP A 135 8.53 -16.64 10.06
CA ASP A 135 9.46 -17.71 10.42
C ASP A 135 10.94 -17.28 10.25
N THR A 136 11.22 -16.38 9.29
CA THR A 136 12.58 -15.89 9.04
C THR A 136 12.88 -14.58 9.76
N TYR A 137 11.95 -13.61 9.65
CA TYR A 137 12.14 -12.29 10.24
C TYR A 137 11.53 -12.14 11.63
N GLU A 138 10.79 -13.17 12.10
CA GLU A 138 10.12 -13.15 13.42
C GLU A 138 9.19 -11.92 13.57
N ILE A 139 8.47 -11.57 12.49
CA ILE A 139 7.44 -10.54 12.50
C ILE A 139 6.11 -11.28 12.48
N PHE A 140 5.33 -11.19 13.56
CA PHE A 140 4.18 -12.05 13.82
C PHE A 140 2.86 -11.37 13.47
N PRO A 141 2.20 -11.70 12.33
CA PRO A 141 0.88 -11.18 12.02
C PRO A 141 -0.15 -11.74 12.99
N LEU A 142 -0.82 -10.86 13.75
CA LEU A 142 -1.88 -11.26 14.67
C LEU A 142 -3.21 -11.48 13.95
N TRP A 143 -3.58 -10.57 13.07
CA TRP A 143 -4.76 -10.67 12.21
C TRP A 143 -4.42 -10.14 10.82
N ILE A 144 -5.03 -10.72 9.79
CA ILE A 144 -4.81 -10.33 8.38
C ILE A 144 -6.16 -10.00 7.75
N GLY A 145 -6.32 -8.72 7.36
CA GLY A 145 -7.50 -8.21 6.64
C GLY A 145 -7.45 -8.56 5.15
N TYR A 146 -8.58 -8.92 4.57
CA TYR A 146 -8.69 -9.22 3.14
C TYR A 146 -10.08 -8.92 2.59
N ASP A 147 -10.20 -8.61 1.28
CA ASP A 147 -11.50 -8.63 0.61
C ASP A 147 -11.93 -10.06 0.33
N LYS A 148 -13.15 -10.40 0.76
CA LYS A 148 -13.69 -11.76 0.64
C LYS A 148 -13.93 -12.24 -0.79
N TRP A 149 -13.96 -11.34 -1.78
CA TRP A 149 -14.24 -11.70 -3.16
C TRP A 149 -13.10 -12.51 -3.78
N GLY A 150 -13.38 -13.77 -4.12
CA GLY A 150 -12.43 -14.67 -4.76
C GLY A 150 -11.29 -15.18 -3.87
N ALA A 151 -11.30 -14.92 -2.57
CA ALA A 151 -10.22 -15.25 -1.64
C ALA A 151 -10.41 -16.59 -0.89
N GLN A 152 -11.53 -17.30 -1.06
CA GLN A 152 -11.91 -18.44 -0.21
C GLN A 152 -10.80 -19.49 -0.07
N TYR A 153 -10.22 -19.99 -1.16
CA TYR A 153 -9.18 -21.02 -1.13
C TYR A 153 -7.88 -20.48 -0.49
N TRP A 154 -7.55 -19.24 -0.73
CA TRP A 154 -6.38 -18.62 -0.10
C TRP A 154 -6.56 -18.48 1.41
N VAL A 155 -7.74 -18.10 1.86
CA VAL A 155 -8.07 -18.02 3.29
C VAL A 155 -7.92 -19.37 3.97
N GLU A 156 -8.46 -20.44 3.37
CA GLU A 156 -8.29 -21.80 3.88
C GLU A 156 -6.80 -22.20 4.00
N GLU A 157 -5.99 -21.85 3.00
CA GLU A 157 -4.53 -22.08 3.03
C GLU A 157 -3.84 -21.28 4.15
N MET A 158 -4.20 -20.00 4.34
CA MET A 158 -3.66 -19.14 5.39
C MET A 158 -4.02 -19.66 6.79
N GLU A 159 -5.29 -20.09 7.00
CA GLU A 159 -5.76 -20.66 8.26
C GLU A 159 -5.06 -21.99 8.58
N GLN A 160 -4.80 -22.82 7.58
CA GLN A 160 -4.00 -24.05 7.72
C GLN A 160 -2.56 -23.75 8.16
N ASN A 161 -2.02 -22.58 7.79
CA ASN A 161 -0.72 -22.09 8.24
C ASN A 161 -0.78 -21.28 9.56
N SER A 162 -1.92 -21.36 10.28
CA SER A 162 -2.14 -20.74 11.59
C SER A 162 -2.21 -19.21 11.57
N PHE A 163 -2.55 -18.60 10.43
CA PHE A 163 -2.87 -17.17 10.35
C PHE A 163 -4.34 -16.92 10.68
N GLN A 164 -4.61 -15.83 11.38
CA GLN A 164 -5.98 -15.39 11.67
C GLN A 164 -6.47 -14.45 10.59
N MET A 165 -7.49 -14.88 9.85
CA MET A 165 -7.99 -14.18 8.68
C MET A 165 -9.31 -13.45 8.99
N GLU A 166 -9.42 -12.18 8.59
CA GLU A 166 -10.63 -11.38 8.77
C GLU A 166 -11.05 -10.67 7.49
N SER A 167 -12.32 -10.84 7.11
CA SER A 167 -12.83 -10.17 5.92
C SER A 167 -13.06 -8.67 6.18
N VAL A 168 -12.62 -7.84 5.25
CA VAL A 168 -12.85 -6.40 5.19
C VAL A 168 -13.87 -6.08 4.10
N ILE A 169 -14.87 -5.28 4.43
CA ILE A 169 -15.80 -4.75 3.44
C ILE A 169 -15.19 -3.46 2.88
N GLN A 170 -14.72 -3.50 1.63
CA GLN A 170 -14.09 -2.35 0.97
C GLN A 170 -15.11 -1.27 0.54
N GLY A 171 -15.89 -0.78 1.51
CA GLY A 171 -16.90 0.26 1.36
C GLY A 171 -16.51 1.57 2.06
N ALA A 172 -17.15 2.69 1.66
CA ALA A 172 -16.85 3.99 2.25
C ALA A 172 -17.06 4.02 3.77
N GLN A 173 -18.08 3.35 4.27
CA GLN A 173 -18.36 3.29 5.71
C GLN A 173 -17.23 2.61 6.50
N THR A 174 -16.68 1.51 6.00
CA THR A 174 -15.61 0.75 6.67
C THR A 174 -14.25 1.41 6.52
N MET A 175 -13.93 1.89 5.31
CA MET A 175 -12.60 2.38 4.97
C MET A 175 -12.37 3.85 5.36
N SER A 176 -13.43 4.64 5.62
CA SER A 176 -13.33 6.09 5.77
C SER A 176 -12.42 6.52 6.92
N GLN A 177 -12.65 6.00 8.12
CA GLN A 177 -11.86 6.39 9.29
C GLN A 177 -10.42 5.88 9.19
N PRO A 178 -10.15 4.61 8.84
CA PRO A 178 -8.81 4.10 8.59
C PRO A 178 -8.04 4.90 7.51
N MET A 179 -8.71 5.27 6.43
CA MET A 179 -8.10 6.08 5.36
C MET A 179 -7.74 7.51 5.84
N LYS A 180 -8.60 8.14 6.64
CA LYS A 180 -8.32 9.46 7.25
C LYS A 180 -7.17 9.39 8.25
N GLU A 181 -7.05 8.29 8.99
CA GLU A 181 -5.94 8.08 9.91
C GLU A 181 -4.62 7.86 9.14
N LEU A 182 -4.61 7.00 8.14
CA LEU A 182 -3.43 6.82 7.27
C LEU A 182 -3.00 8.15 6.64
N GLU A 183 -3.95 8.99 6.19
CA GLU A 183 -3.66 10.32 5.66
C GLU A 183 -2.98 11.20 6.70
N ALA A 184 -3.50 11.24 7.94
CA ALA A 184 -2.93 12.02 9.03
C ALA A 184 -1.53 11.53 9.41
N ASP A 185 -1.33 10.21 9.45
CA ASP A 185 -0.03 9.60 9.76
C ASP A 185 1.02 9.88 8.68
N LEU A 186 0.64 9.81 7.40
CA LEU A 186 1.51 10.19 6.28
C LEU A 186 1.89 11.67 6.34
N LYS A 187 0.93 12.58 6.59
CA LYS A 187 1.17 14.01 6.73
C LYS A 187 2.10 14.34 7.91
N ASN A 188 1.98 13.58 9.00
CA ASN A 188 2.81 13.73 10.20
C ASN A 188 4.15 12.97 10.11
N LYS A 189 4.46 12.35 8.96
CA LYS A 189 5.67 11.52 8.73
C LYS A 189 5.83 10.40 9.76
N LYS A 190 4.71 9.82 10.19
CA LYS A 190 4.66 8.69 11.11
C LYS A 190 4.60 7.34 10.39
N VAL A 191 4.51 7.32 9.07
CA VAL A 191 4.51 6.10 8.27
C VAL A 191 5.88 5.96 7.60
N ASN A 192 6.57 4.86 7.88
CA ASN A 192 7.81 4.50 7.23
C ASN A 192 7.60 3.25 6.38
N PHE A 193 7.63 3.40 5.07
CA PHE A 193 7.50 2.32 4.09
C PHE A 193 8.81 2.08 3.33
N ASN A 194 9.94 2.36 3.96
CA ASN A 194 11.29 2.11 3.46
C ASN A 194 11.58 2.70 2.07
N GLY A 195 11.01 3.88 1.79
CA GLY A 195 11.21 4.55 0.50
C GLY A 195 10.64 3.81 -0.73
N MET A 196 9.83 2.77 -0.56
CA MET A 196 9.31 1.87 -1.59
C MET A 196 8.64 2.62 -2.76
N ASN A 197 9.22 2.53 -3.94
CA ASN A 197 8.77 3.30 -5.11
C ASN A 197 7.42 2.83 -5.66
N ILE A 198 7.14 1.53 -5.59
CA ILE A 198 5.85 1.00 -6.04
C ILE A 198 4.70 1.49 -5.15
N LEU A 199 4.89 1.62 -3.83
CA LEU A 199 3.89 2.19 -2.95
C LEU A 199 3.72 3.71 -3.19
N LYS A 200 4.81 4.47 -3.38
CA LYS A 200 4.74 5.89 -3.78
C LYS A 200 3.90 6.07 -5.05
N TRP A 201 4.13 5.22 -6.03
CA TRP A 201 3.34 5.24 -7.26
C TRP A 201 1.88 4.89 -7.02
N ASN A 202 1.56 3.86 -6.22
CA ASN A 202 0.19 3.51 -5.84
C ASN A 202 -0.50 4.67 -5.13
N LEU A 203 0.13 5.30 -4.15
CA LEU A 203 -0.39 6.49 -3.43
C LEU A 203 -0.71 7.64 -4.37
N SER A 204 0.13 7.87 -5.39
CA SER A 204 -0.08 8.93 -6.39
C SER A 204 -1.26 8.68 -7.33
N ASN A 205 -1.73 7.45 -7.42
CA ASN A 205 -2.85 7.03 -8.27
C ASN A 205 -4.21 7.09 -7.56
N VAL A 206 -4.21 7.23 -6.23
CA VAL A 206 -5.46 7.25 -5.45
C VAL A 206 -6.18 8.56 -5.62
N THR A 207 -7.48 8.47 -5.90
CA THR A 207 -8.45 9.55 -5.73
C THR A 207 -9.48 9.15 -4.67
N VAL A 208 -10.29 10.09 -4.22
CA VAL A 208 -11.24 9.88 -3.13
C VAL A 208 -12.66 9.92 -3.68
N LYS A 209 -13.44 8.87 -3.40
CA LYS A 209 -14.89 8.91 -3.58
C LYS A 209 -15.55 9.16 -2.24
N ARG A 210 -16.47 10.14 -2.17
CA ARG A 210 -17.28 10.45 -1.00
C ARG A 210 -18.70 9.91 -1.18
N ASP A 211 -19.31 9.46 -0.10
CA ASP A 211 -20.74 9.16 -0.04
C ASP A 211 -21.53 10.35 0.52
N GLU A 212 -22.85 10.18 0.64
CA GLU A 212 -23.78 11.21 1.15
C GLU A 212 -23.54 11.59 2.62
N ASN A 213 -22.84 10.73 3.38
CA ASN A 213 -22.49 10.95 4.78
C ASN A 213 -21.04 11.45 4.96
N ASP A 214 -20.41 11.90 3.88
CA ASP A 214 -19.02 12.34 3.83
C ASP A 214 -17.97 11.27 4.21
N ASN A 215 -18.38 9.98 4.15
CA ASN A 215 -17.40 8.89 4.23
C ASN A 215 -16.61 8.80 2.94
N ILE A 216 -15.35 8.45 3.06
CA ILE A 216 -14.42 8.35 1.94
C ILE A 216 -13.96 6.92 1.71
N ARG A 217 -13.65 6.61 0.46
CA ARG A 217 -12.91 5.39 0.10
C ARG A 217 -11.94 5.65 -1.06
N PRO A 218 -10.88 4.85 -1.18
CA PRO A 218 -9.95 4.97 -2.29
C PRO A 218 -10.61 4.48 -3.58
N VAL A 219 -10.35 5.18 -4.67
CA VAL A 219 -10.76 4.75 -6.03
C VAL A 219 -9.67 5.10 -7.03
N LYS A 220 -9.63 4.37 -8.13
CA LYS A 220 -8.87 4.76 -9.31
C LYS A 220 -9.54 5.99 -9.90
N GLY A 221 -8.78 7.06 -10.18
CA GLY A 221 -9.31 8.26 -10.80
C GLY A 221 -9.80 8.02 -12.24
N ARG A 222 -9.67 9.01 -13.10
CA ARG A 222 -10.08 8.88 -14.53
C ARG A 222 -9.32 7.75 -15.27
N ASN A 223 -8.09 7.45 -14.85
CA ASN A 223 -7.30 6.35 -15.41
C ASN A 223 -7.64 5.03 -14.73
N GLN A 224 -8.56 4.26 -15.30
CA GLN A 224 -8.96 2.95 -14.78
C GLN A 224 -7.83 1.89 -14.82
N LYS A 225 -6.73 2.16 -15.54
CA LYS A 225 -5.52 1.34 -15.53
C LYS A 225 -4.55 1.69 -14.39
N ALA A 226 -4.85 2.74 -13.60
CA ALA A 226 -4.07 3.07 -12.42
C ALA A 226 -4.11 1.91 -11.40
N ARG A 227 -3.00 1.70 -10.71
CA ARG A 227 -2.88 0.68 -9.66
C ARG A 227 -2.90 1.39 -8.31
N ILE A 228 -3.75 0.90 -7.42
CA ILE A 228 -3.92 1.39 -6.05
C ILE A 228 -3.90 0.26 -5.03
N ASP A 229 -3.62 -0.94 -5.50
CA ASP A 229 -3.75 -2.21 -4.76
C ASP A 229 -2.91 -2.21 -3.47
N GLY A 230 -1.69 -1.64 -3.51
CA GLY A 230 -0.86 -1.48 -2.32
C GLY A 230 -1.45 -0.52 -1.28
N VAL A 231 -2.20 0.49 -1.72
CA VAL A 231 -2.90 1.41 -0.79
C VAL A 231 -4.14 0.74 -0.22
N VAL A 232 -4.89 -0.01 -1.03
CA VAL A 232 -6.06 -0.77 -0.56
C VAL A 232 -5.63 -1.80 0.48
N SER A 233 -4.62 -2.61 0.19
CA SER A 233 -4.03 -3.57 1.12
C SER A 233 -3.57 -2.90 2.44
N LEU A 234 -2.94 -1.72 2.37
CA LEU A 234 -2.54 -0.97 3.56
C LEU A 234 -3.75 -0.45 4.35
N ILE A 235 -4.80 0.05 3.68
CA ILE A 235 -6.02 0.49 4.35
C ILE A 235 -6.73 -0.71 5.01
N ASP A 236 -6.74 -1.89 4.38
CA ASP A 236 -7.29 -3.11 5.00
C ASP A 236 -6.54 -3.45 6.30
N ALA A 237 -5.21 -3.31 6.33
CA ALA A 237 -4.43 -3.44 7.57
C ALA A 237 -4.85 -2.39 8.63
N TYR A 238 -5.07 -1.14 8.24
CA TYR A 238 -5.57 -0.09 9.16
C TYR A 238 -6.99 -0.38 9.65
N VAL A 239 -7.88 -0.96 8.83
CA VAL A 239 -9.22 -1.40 9.26
C VAL A 239 -9.11 -2.43 10.37
N ILE A 240 -8.26 -3.44 10.20
CA ILE A 240 -8.03 -4.49 11.19
C ILE A 240 -7.35 -3.93 12.44
N PHE A 241 -6.38 -3.04 12.29
CA PHE A 241 -5.76 -2.34 13.42
C PHE A 241 -6.80 -1.57 14.25
N HIS A 242 -7.69 -0.82 13.60
CA HIS A 242 -8.79 -0.12 14.28
C HIS A 242 -9.69 -1.05 15.07
N LYS A 243 -10.01 -2.21 14.50
CA LYS A 243 -10.87 -3.20 15.14
C LYS A 243 -10.24 -3.84 16.37
N HIS A 244 -8.92 -4.09 16.33
CA HIS A 244 -8.18 -4.78 17.38
C HIS A 244 -7.17 -3.89 18.12
N HIS A 245 -7.38 -2.57 18.10
CA HIS A 245 -6.42 -1.59 18.63
C HIS A 245 -5.97 -1.92 20.06
N ASP A 246 -6.92 -2.13 20.96
CA ASP A 246 -6.61 -2.34 22.39
C ASP A 246 -5.88 -3.67 22.61
N ASP A 247 -6.28 -4.72 21.91
CA ASP A 247 -5.64 -6.04 21.99
C ASP A 247 -4.21 -5.96 21.46
N TYR A 248 -4.00 -5.28 20.32
CA TYR A 248 -2.68 -5.09 19.73
C TYR A 248 -1.72 -4.31 20.66
N ILE A 249 -2.19 -3.20 21.23
CA ILE A 249 -1.39 -2.38 22.14
C ILE A 249 -1.06 -3.15 23.44
N ASN A 250 -2.01 -3.92 23.98
CA ASN A 250 -1.78 -4.73 25.19
C ASN A 250 -0.71 -5.82 24.96
N MET A 251 -0.68 -6.43 23.76
CA MET A 251 0.35 -7.41 23.40
C MET A 251 1.74 -6.78 23.28
N GLN A 252 1.86 -5.56 22.78
CA GLN A 252 3.13 -4.85 22.69
C GLN A 252 3.67 -4.37 24.04
N GLY A 253 2.80 -4.11 25.02
CA GLY A 253 3.18 -3.64 26.36
C GLY A 253 3.53 -4.73 27.34
N SER A 254 3.62 -6.00 26.89
CA SER A 254 3.88 -7.18 27.72
C SER A 254 5.33 -7.63 27.69
N ASP A 255 6.24 -6.86 27.10
CA ASP A 255 7.69 -7.11 27.03
C ASP A 255 8.47 -6.32 28.10
#